data_0e0fdae42777232c2775a6f23b6f6af9
#
_entry.id   0e0fdae42777232c2775a6f23b6f6af9
#
_cell.length_a   1.000
_cell.length_b   1.000
_cell.length_c   1.000
_cell.angle_alpha   90.00
_cell.angle_beta   90.00
_cell.angle_gamma   90.00
#
_symmetry.space_group_name_H-M   'P 1'
#
loop_
_entity.id
_entity.type
_entity.pdbx_description
1 polymer ?
#
loop_
_entity_poly.entity_id
_entity_poly.type
_entity_poly.pdbx_seq_one_letter_code
_entity_poly.pdbx_strand_id
1 'polypeptide(L)'
;MVEVIYFHRTQRCYSCRYAGDTTKYAVETYFTQELANGKLVFKMLNLQDPANADIVKKYGAYSSSLFINEIKDGTDHIEAVTDIWFFIGKDEAFVNLVKSEIEKHLGE
;
A
#
# COMPACT_ATOMS: atom_id res chain seq x y z
N MET A 1 13.08 3.26 6.32
CA MET A 1 12.31 2.11 5.82
C MET A 1 10.93 2.59 5.41
N VAL A 2 10.41 2.07 4.33
CA VAL A 2 9.08 2.41 3.82
C VAL A 2 8.18 1.19 3.92
N GLU A 3 7.01 1.35 4.54
CA GLU A 3 6.02 0.29 4.66
C GLU A 3 4.82 0.65 3.79
N VAL A 4 4.46 -0.25 2.88
CA VAL A 4 3.30 -0.11 2.00
C VAL A 4 2.28 -1.13 2.42
N ILE A 5 1.09 -0.67 2.81
CA ILE A 5 0.01 -1.55 3.26
C ILE A 5 -1.25 -1.28 2.48
N TYR A 6 -1.81 -2.34 1.89
CA TYR A 6 -3.15 -2.31 1.33
C TYR A 6 -4.11 -3.02 2.28
N PHE A 7 -5.08 -2.27 2.82
CA PHE A 7 -6.12 -2.82 3.68
C PHE A 7 -7.33 -3.17 2.84
N HIS A 8 -7.91 -4.35 3.10
CA HIS A 8 -9.12 -4.81 2.40
C HIS A 8 -10.11 -5.39 3.38
N ARG A 9 -11.35 -5.53 2.94
CA ARG A 9 -12.40 -6.19 3.70
C ARG A 9 -12.43 -7.67 3.36
N THR A 10 -13.14 -8.47 4.18
CA THR A 10 -13.34 -9.90 3.92
C THR A 10 -14.03 -10.11 2.57
N GLN A 11 -15.11 -9.37 2.32
CA GLN A 11 -15.78 -9.39 1.02
C GLN A 11 -15.21 -8.28 0.15
N ARG A 12 -14.70 -8.66 -1.01
CA ARG A 12 -14.02 -7.75 -1.93
C ARG A 12 -14.82 -7.60 -3.21
N CYS A 13 -15.09 -6.34 -3.60
CA CYS A 13 -15.65 -6.04 -4.92
C CYS A 13 -14.53 -6.03 -5.97
N TYR A 14 -14.90 -5.85 -7.23
CA TYR A 14 -13.93 -5.79 -8.33
C TYR A 14 -12.86 -4.70 -8.09
N SER A 15 -13.30 -3.49 -7.73
CA SER A 15 -12.37 -2.36 -7.52
C SER A 15 -11.37 -2.64 -6.40
N CYS A 16 -11.83 -3.27 -5.31
CA CYS A 16 -10.95 -3.62 -4.19
C CYS A 16 -9.91 -4.65 -4.59
N ARG A 17 -10.32 -5.67 -5.33
CA ARG A 17 -9.39 -6.71 -5.83
C ARG A 17 -8.39 -6.10 -6.79
N TYR A 18 -8.89 -5.29 -7.72
CA TYR A 18 -8.04 -4.62 -8.71
C TYR A 18 -6.96 -3.78 -8.02
N ALA A 19 -7.36 -2.95 -7.07
CA ALA A 19 -6.44 -2.08 -6.37
C ALA A 19 -5.36 -2.86 -5.62
N GLY A 20 -5.74 -3.91 -4.89
CA GLY A 20 -4.80 -4.74 -4.16
C GLY A 20 -3.85 -5.51 -5.07
N ASP A 21 -4.40 -6.16 -6.09
CA ASP A 21 -3.61 -6.98 -7.02
C ASP A 21 -2.66 -6.12 -7.85
N THR A 22 -3.10 -4.97 -8.31
CA THR A 22 -2.28 -4.07 -9.13
C THR A 22 -1.19 -3.40 -8.29
N THR A 23 -1.49 -3.05 -7.04
CA THR A 23 -0.47 -2.54 -6.11
C THR A 23 0.60 -3.60 -5.86
N LYS A 24 0.20 -4.84 -5.60
CA LYS A 24 1.12 -5.95 -5.39
C LYS A 24 2.01 -6.15 -6.62
N TYR A 25 1.42 -6.13 -7.80
CA TYR A 25 2.15 -6.25 -9.06
C TYR A 25 3.22 -5.14 -9.18
N ALA A 26 2.85 -3.90 -8.93
CA ALA A 26 3.76 -2.77 -9.04
C ALA A 26 4.93 -2.90 -8.06
N VAL A 27 4.64 -3.25 -6.80
CA VAL A 27 5.67 -3.41 -5.77
C VAL A 27 6.62 -4.56 -6.11
N GLU A 28 6.09 -5.70 -6.47
CA GLU A 28 6.90 -6.90 -6.72
C GLU A 28 7.68 -6.81 -8.03
N THR A 29 7.20 -6.02 -8.99
CA THR A 29 7.86 -5.87 -10.28
C THR A 29 8.97 -4.82 -10.25
N TYR A 30 8.73 -3.69 -9.61
CA TYR A 30 9.62 -2.53 -9.71
C TYR A 30 10.49 -2.27 -8.48
N PHE A 31 10.24 -2.96 -7.38
CA PHE A 31 10.96 -2.73 -6.12
C PHE A 31 11.55 -4.00 -5.53
N THR A 32 12.02 -4.90 -6.39
CA THR A 32 12.59 -6.19 -5.97
C THR A 32 13.80 -6.03 -5.06
N GLN A 33 14.68 -5.07 -5.34
CA GLN A 33 15.87 -4.85 -4.53
C GLN A 33 15.49 -4.27 -3.17
N GLU A 34 14.60 -3.30 -3.14
CA GLU A 34 14.15 -2.66 -1.91
C GLU A 34 13.42 -3.65 -1.00
N LEU A 35 12.63 -4.55 -1.57
CA LEU A 35 12.00 -5.63 -0.83
C LEU A 35 13.04 -6.59 -0.26
N ALA A 36 14.05 -6.94 -1.05
CA ALA A 36 15.08 -7.90 -0.64
C ALA A 36 15.98 -7.36 0.48
N ASN A 37 16.29 -6.06 0.46
CA ASN A 37 17.19 -5.46 1.44
C ASN A 37 16.47 -4.82 2.64
N GLY A 38 15.15 -4.91 2.69
CA GLY A 38 14.36 -4.40 3.82
C GLY A 38 14.09 -2.91 3.81
N LYS A 39 14.46 -2.19 2.73
CA LYS A 39 14.11 -0.77 2.61
C LYS A 39 12.63 -0.56 2.39
N LEU A 40 11.96 -1.55 1.81
CA LEU A 40 10.54 -1.55 1.53
C LEU A 40 9.90 -2.83 2.06
N VAL A 41 8.78 -2.68 2.75
CA VAL A 41 7.96 -3.80 3.21
C VAL A 41 6.57 -3.62 2.63
N PHE A 42 6.01 -4.69 2.06
CA PHE A 42 4.66 -4.67 1.52
C PHE A 42 3.78 -5.66 2.24
N LYS A 43 2.58 -5.23 2.64
CA LYS A 43 1.59 -6.07 3.30
C LYS A 43 0.22 -5.86 2.71
N MET A 44 -0.56 -6.95 2.60
CA MET A 44 -2.00 -6.90 2.32
C MET A 44 -2.71 -7.45 3.53
N LEU A 45 -3.52 -6.63 4.18
CA LEU A 45 -4.14 -6.98 5.46
C LEU A 45 -5.65 -6.84 5.40
N ASN A 46 -6.36 -7.82 5.96
CA ASN A 46 -7.80 -7.77 6.13
C ASN A 46 -8.11 -6.88 7.34
N LEU A 47 -8.73 -5.73 7.12
CA LEU A 47 -9.01 -4.77 8.19
C LEU A 47 -10.09 -5.26 9.16
N GLN A 48 -10.83 -6.29 8.79
CA GLN A 48 -11.88 -6.89 9.64
C GLN A 48 -11.37 -8.06 10.48
N ASP A 49 -10.15 -8.52 10.24
CA ASP A 49 -9.54 -9.58 11.03
C ASP A 49 -9.10 -9.00 12.40
N PRO A 50 -9.59 -9.57 13.53
CA PRO A 50 -9.19 -9.08 14.85
C PRO A 50 -7.68 -9.12 15.11
N ALA A 51 -6.95 -10.01 14.45
CA ALA A 51 -5.50 -10.08 14.56
C ALA A 51 -4.80 -8.82 14.06
N ASN A 52 -5.47 -8.05 13.20
CA ASN A 52 -4.93 -6.82 12.62
C ASN A 52 -5.43 -5.55 13.32
N ALA A 53 -6.15 -5.68 14.45
CA ALA A 53 -6.81 -4.54 15.10
C ALA A 53 -5.84 -3.40 15.42
N ASP A 54 -4.65 -3.71 15.92
CA ASP A 54 -3.68 -2.69 16.34
C ASP A 54 -3.15 -1.89 15.14
N ILE A 55 -2.76 -2.57 14.06
CA ILE A 55 -2.24 -1.89 12.88
C ILE A 55 -3.34 -1.13 12.13
N VAL A 56 -4.56 -1.66 12.12
CA VAL A 56 -5.72 -0.97 11.56
C VAL A 56 -5.96 0.35 12.28
N LYS A 57 -5.91 0.31 13.61
CA LYS A 57 -6.08 1.52 14.44
C LYS A 57 -4.94 2.51 14.20
N LYS A 58 -3.71 2.02 14.17
CA LYS A 58 -2.52 2.86 13.95
C LYS A 58 -2.62 3.64 12.65
N TYR A 59 -3.07 2.99 11.58
CA TYR A 59 -3.19 3.62 10.26
C TYR A 59 -4.50 4.37 10.07
N GLY A 60 -5.47 4.19 10.96
CA GLY A 60 -6.80 4.78 10.81
C GLY A 60 -7.57 4.18 9.63
N ALA A 61 -7.34 2.90 9.33
CA ALA A 61 -7.99 2.23 8.20
C ALA A 61 -9.39 1.76 8.60
N TYR A 62 -10.42 2.24 7.91
CA TYR A 62 -11.79 1.81 8.14
C TYR A 62 -12.50 1.38 6.86
N SER A 63 -11.80 1.41 5.75
CA SER A 63 -12.29 0.93 4.45
C SER A 63 -11.09 0.44 3.63
N SER A 64 -11.36 -0.20 2.49
CA SER A 64 -10.30 -0.59 1.56
C SER A 64 -9.46 0.62 1.20
N SER A 65 -8.15 0.55 1.43
CA SER A 65 -7.30 1.73 1.31
C SER A 65 -5.83 1.35 1.19
N LEU A 66 -5.09 2.19 0.50
CA LEU A 66 -3.64 2.05 0.36
C LEU A 66 -2.94 3.12 1.17
N PHE A 67 -1.99 2.70 2.00
CA PHE A 67 -1.16 3.61 2.80
C PHE A 67 0.31 3.38 2.53
N ILE A 68 1.08 4.47 2.57
CA ILE A 68 2.54 4.42 2.55
C ILE A 68 3.03 5.09 3.83
N ASN A 69 3.90 4.40 4.56
CA ASN A 69 4.47 4.91 5.80
C ASN A 69 5.98 4.99 5.66
N GLU A 70 6.51 6.20 5.70
CA GLU A 70 7.95 6.43 5.71
C GLU A 70 8.39 6.49 7.18
N ILE A 71 9.15 5.48 7.62
CA ILE A 71 9.58 5.36 9.01
C ILE A 71 11.02 5.85 9.12
N LYS A 72 11.21 6.97 9.81
CA LYS A 72 12.51 7.60 10.03
C LYS A 72 12.78 7.72 11.53
N ASP A 73 13.88 7.12 11.99
CA ASP A 73 14.30 7.19 13.39
C ASP A 73 13.18 6.77 14.35
N GLY A 74 12.43 5.72 13.97
CA GLY A 74 11.30 5.21 14.74
C GLY A 74 10.04 6.05 14.67
N THR A 75 10.02 7.11 13.85
CA THR A 75 8.87 7.99 13.69
C THR A 75 8.12 7.67 12.41
N ASP A 76 6.81 7.47 12.54
CA ASP A 76 5.92 7.16 11.41
C ASP A 76 5.54 8.44 10.65
N HIS A 77 5.50 8.34 9.32
CA HIS A 77 4.97 9.38 8.44
C HIS A 77 3.99 8.70 7.48
N ILE A 78 2.74 8.57 7.93
CA ILE A 78 1.70 7.79 7.24
C ILE A 78 0.94 8.70 6.26
N GLU A 79 0.84 8.26 5.01
CA GLU A 79 0.10 8.95 3.97
C GLU A 79 -0.86 7.99 3.27
N ALA A 80 -2.12 8.39 3.12
CA ALA A 80 -3.10 7.63 2.36
C ALA A 80 -2.97 7.98 0.87
N VAL A 81 -2.93 6.96 0.02
CA VAL A 81 -2.88 7.16 -1.44
C VAL A 81 -4.29 6.97 -1.98
N THR A 82 -5.06 8.06 -1.98
CA THR A 82 -6.49 8.02 -2.32
C THR A 82 -6.76 8.07 -3.82
N ASP A 83 -5.82 8.57 -4.61
CA ASP A 83 -6.01 8.75 -6.06
C ASP A 83 -6.06 7.43 -6.83
N ILE A 84 -5.67 6.32 -6.21
CA ILE A 84 -5.73 5.01 -6.87
C ILE A 84 -7.14 4.69 -7.40
N TRP A 85 -8.17 5.20 -6.73
CA TRP A 85 -9.56 4.89 -7.10
C TRP A 85 -9.97 5.52 -8.43
N PHE A 86 -9.26 6.55 -8.89
CA PHE A 86 -9.50 7.16 -10.21
C PHE A 86 -8.94 6.32 -11.36
N PHE A 87 -8.08 5.35 -11.05
CA PHE A 87 -7.36 4.58 -12.07
C PHE A 87 -7.74 3.10 -12.11
N ILE A 88 -8.88 2.74 -11.51
CA ILE A 88 -9.37 1.36 -11.58
C ILE A 88 -9.61 0.97 -13.04
N GLY A 89 -9.01 -0.15 -13.46
CA GLY A 89 -9.07 -0.62 -14.85
C GLY A 89 -8.06 0.05 -15.78
N LYS A 90 -7.28 1.01 -15.29
CA LYS A 90 -6.27 1.72 -16.06
C LYS A 90 -4.88 1.30 -15.57
N ASP A 91 -4.42 0.14 -16.05
CA ASP A 91 -3.25 -0.55 -15.48
C ASP A 91 -2.00 0.33 -15.45
N GLU A 92 -1.63 0.94 -16.58
CA GLU A 92 -0.42 1.74 -16.67
C GLU A 92 -0.47 2.96 -15.73
N ALA A 93 -1.59 3.67 -15.72
CA ALA A 93 -1.76 4.85 -14.87
C ALA A 93 -1.73 4.46 -13.38
N PHE A 94 -2.39 3.36 -13.03
CA PHE A 94 -2.40 2.87 -11.64
C PHE A 94 -0.98 2.50 -11.19
N VAL A 95 -0.28 1.70 -11.99
CA VAL A 95 1.09 1.27 -11.67
C VAL A 95 2.02 2.48 -11.54
N ASN A 96 1.92 3.44 -12.45
CA ASN A 96 2.75 4.65 -12.41
C ASN A 96 2.48 5.48 -11.16
N LEU A 97 1.23 5.59 -10.74
CA LEU A 97 0.90 6.31 -9.50
C LEU A 97 1.53 5.63 -8.28
N VAL A 98 1.33 4.32 -8.13
CA VAL A 98 1.89 3.57 -7.00
C VAL A 98 3.41 3.68 -7.00
N LYS A 99 4.03 3.49 -8.16
CA LYS A 99 5.48 3.55 -8.32
C LYS A 99 6.03 4.91 -7.92
N SER A 100 5.44 6.00 -8.42
CA SER A 100 5.93 7.34 -8.12
C SER A 100 5.74 7.72 -6.65
N GLU A 101 4.64 7.30 -6.02
CA GLU A 101 4.41 7.54 -4.60
C GLU A 101 5.43 6.80 -3.73
N ILE A 102 5.74 5.56 -4.06
CA ILE A 102 6.76 4.80 -3.32
C ILE A 102 8.14 5.43 -3.52
N GLU A 103 8.50 5.77 -4.75
CA GLU A 103 9.79 6.40 -5.06
C GLU A 103 9.98 7.71 -4.28
N LYS A 104 8.93 8.50 -4.18
CA LYS A 104 8.93 9.74 -3.41
C LYS A 104 9.31 9.49 -1.94
N HIS A 105 8.74 8.45 -1.34
CA HIS A 105 9.00 8.12 0.06
C HIS A 105 10.36 7.42 0.27
N LEU A 106 10.87 6.76 -0.76
CA LEU A 106 12.22 6.17 -0.72
C LEU A 106 13.32 7.21 -0.92
N GLY A 107 12.96 8.42 -1.35
CA GLY A 107 13.93 9.48 -1.64
C GLY A 107 14.58 9.34 -3.01
N GLU A 108 13.92 8.67 -3.91
CA GLU A 108 14.42 8.44 -5.28
C GLU A 108 13.82 9.42 -6.28
#